data_6130676224918e6fbdcfa2680f2f2bb2
#
_entry.id   6130676224918e6fbdcfa2680f2f2bb2
#
_cell.length_a   1.000
_cell.length_b   1.000
_cell.length_c   1.000
_cell.angle_alpha   90.00
_cell.angle_beta   90.00
_cell.angle_gamma   90.00
#
_symmetry.space_group_name_H-M   'P 1'
#
loop_
_entity.id
_entity.type
_entity.pdbx_description
1 polymer ?
#
loop_
_entity_poly.entity_id
_entity_poly.type
_entity_poly.pdbx_seq_one_letter_code
_entity_poly.pdbx_strand_id
1 'polypeptide(L)'
;MQKKFDEIRIEDLEVFANHGVFPEENTLGQKFVVSAVLFTDTRMAGKTDDLTASIHYGEVSAFITEFLQKNTYQLLERAAEELAEALLLEWDRIEKISIEIKKPWAPVRLPLKTVSVKIERGWHTAYIALGSNIGDSKMYLDNAVKALNELPTSKVEVVSEYLVTPPYGVTDQPDFLNGCLKLRTLLYPYELLAELNRIEKEAGRERIIHWGPRTLDLDIIFYDDLVLEEADLCIPHVEMHKRKFVLEPLGEIAPYKRHPISGKSVCEMLVELNEKEK
;
A
#
# COMPACT_ATOMS: atom_id res chain seq x y z
N MET A 1 2.65 9.70 17.06
CA MET A 1 3.32 8.57 17.74
C MET A 1 3.18 7.37 16.83
N GLN A 2 4.26 6.83 16.28
CA GLN A 2 4.19 5.62 15.45
C GLN A 2 3.59 4.48 16.28
N LYS A 3 2.60 3.76 15.74
CA LYS A 3 2.00 2.59 16.39
C LYS A 3 3.11 1.54 16.56
N LYS A 4 3.50 1.24 17.80
CA LYS A 4 4.47 0.20 18.08
C LYS A 4 3.72 -1.12 18.12
N PHE A 5 4.08 -2.03 17.24
CA PHE A 5 3.54 -3.38 17.20
C PHE A 5 4.35 -4.30 18.11
N ASP A 6 3.68 -5.34 18.59
CA ASP A 6 4.34 -6.50 19.20
C ASP A 6 4.84 -7.43 18.09
N GLU A 7 5.67 -8.42 18.47
CA GLU A 7 6.31 -9.32 17.52
C GLU A 7 6.03 -10.78 17.90
N ILE A 8 5.53 -11.56 16.93
CA ILE A 8 5.54 -13.03 16.99
C ILE A 8 6.65 -13.48 16.06
N ARG A 9 7.59 -14.28 16.58
CA ARG A 9 8.79 -14.71 15.84
C ARG A 9 8.75 -16.19 15.54
N ILE A 10 9.06 -16.56 14.30
CA ILE A 10 9.37 -17.88 13.83
C ILE A 10 10.83 -17.85 13.43
N GLU A 11 11.67 -18.60 14.13
CA GLU A 11 13.12 -18.57 13.93
C GLU A 11 13.61 -19.91 13.39
N ASP A 12 14.39 -19.81 12.30
CA ASP A 12 15.11 -20.93 11.68
C ASP A 12 14.24 -22.14 11.29
N LEU A 13 13.04 -21.88 10.75
CA LEU A 13 12.18 -22.92 10.16
C LEU A 13 12.89 -23.57 8.97
N GLU A 14 13.20 -24.86 9.07
CA GLU A 14 13.84 -25.62 7.99
C GLU A 14 12.81 -26.08 6.97
N VAL A 15 13.05 -25.74 5.69
CA VAL A 15 12.20 -26.14 4.55
C VAL A 15 13.08 -26.73 3.46
N PHE A 16 12.68 -27.88 2.91
CA PHE A 16 13.30 -28.43 1.72
C PHE A 16 12.49 -28.00 0.49
N ALA A 17 13.12 -27.29 -0.44
CA ALA A 17 12.46 -26.70 -1.60
C ALA A 17 13.39 -26.61 -2.83
N ASN A 18 12.84 -26.20 -3.98
CA ASN A 18 13.48 -26.29 -5.29
C ASN A 18 13.73 -24.90 -5.91
N HIS A 19 14.38 -24.01 -5.15
CA HIS A 19 14.66 -22.64 -5.61
C HIS A 19 16.13 -22.49 -6.02
N GLY A 20 16.39 -21.79 -7.11
CA GLY A 20 17.72 -21.43 -7.58
C GLY A 20 17.78 -21.21 -9.08
N VAL A 21 18.91 -20.64 -9.53
CA VAL A 21 19.15 -20.30 -10.94
C VAL A 21 19.59 -21.54 -11.74
N PHE A 22 20.28 -22.49 -11.09
CA PHE A 22 20.78 -23.69 -11.76
C PHE A 22 19.68 -24.77 -11.87
N PRO A 23 19.58 -25.45 -13.04
CA PRO A 23 18.59 -26.52 -13.23
C PRO A 23 18.68 -27.63 -12.19
N GLU A 24 19.89 -27.93 -11.70
CA GLU A 24 20.13 -28.93 -10.68
C GLU A 24 19.46 -28.57 -9.34
N GLU A 25 19.45 -27.29 -8.98
CA GLU A 25 18.79 -26.80 -7.75
C GLU A 25 17.27 -26.97 -7.86
N ASN A 26 16.72 -26.76 -9.05
CA ASN A 26 15.27 -26.91 -9.29
C ASN A 26 14.83 -28.39 -9.35
N THR A 27 15.75 -29.29 -9.72
CA THR A 27 15.45 -30.73 -9.81
C THR A 27 15.72 -31.48 -8.51
N LEU A 28 16.88 -31.24 -7.89
CA LEU A 28 17.31 -31.97 -6.69
C LEU A 28 16.75 -31.34 -5.41
N GLY A 29 16.54 -30.04 -5.43
CA GLY A 29 16.17 -29.27 -4.26
C GLY A 29 17.29 -29.15 -3.24
N GLN A 30 17.06 -28.35 -2.21
CA GLN A 30 17.97 -28.18 -1.10
C GLN A 30 17.26 -27.64 0.15
N LYS A 31 18.00 -27.59 1.26
CA LYS A 31 17.52 -26.99 2.50
C LYS A 31 17.57 -25.46 2.42
N PHE A 32 16.45 -24.84 2.75
CA PHE A 32 16.34 -23.42 3.09
C PHE A 32 16.02 -23.28 4.58
N VAL A 33 16.37 -22.15 5.15
CA VAL A 33 16.05 -21.82 6.54
C VAL A 33 15.35 -20.48 6.54
N VAL A 34 14.13 -20.45 7.04
CA VAL A 34 13.24 -19.27 7.01
C VAL A 34 13.03 -18.73 8.41
N SER A 35 13.26 -17.44 8.58
CA SER A 35 12.88 -16.72 9.79
C SER A 35 11.85 -15.65 9.44
N ALA A 36 10.75 -15.59 10.19
CA ALA A 36 9.69 -14.60 10.01
C ALA A 36 9.39 -13.87 11.32
N VAL A 37 9.25 -12.55 11.25
CA VAL A 37 8.77 -11.70 12.35
C VAL A 37 7.45 -11.10 11.92
N LEU A 38 6.38 -11.44 12.63
CA LEU A 38 5.02 -10.98 12.37
C LEU A 38 4.72 -9.84 13.33
N PHE A 39 4.51 -8.63 12.81
CA PHE A 39 4.18 -7.45 13.59
C PHE A 39 2.66 -7.32 13.71
N THR A 40 2.15 -7.38 14.94
CA THR A 40 0.72 -7.40 15.25
C THR A 40 0.45 -6.78 16.62
N ASP A 41 -0.82 -6.62 16.99
CA ASP A 41 -1.24 -6.24 18.34
C ASP A 41 -1.66 -7.52 19.11
N THR A 42 -0.83 -7.93 20.07
CA THR A 42 -1.07 -9.14 20.88
C THR A 42 -1.83 -8.84 22.18
N ARG A 43 -2.19 -7.58 22.45
CA ARG A 43 -2.73 -7.15 23.74
C ARG A 43 -4.03 -7.86 24.13
N MET A 44 -4.95 -8.04 23.18
CA MET A 44 -6.22 -8.74 23.46
C MET A 44 -5.97 -10.21 23.77
N ALA A 45 -5.19 -10.91 22.94
CA ALA A 45 -4.81 -12.30 23.18
C ALA A 45 -4.15 -12.49 24.56
N GLY A 46 -3.21 -11.60 24.92
CA GLY A 46 -2.54 -11.63 26.21
C GLY A 46 -3.45 -11.35 27.43
N LYS A 47 -4.60 -10.71 27.22
CA LYS A 47 -5.58 -10.47 28.30
C LYS A 47 -6.64 -11.56 28.42
N THR A 48 -7.02 -12.15 27.30
CA THR A 48 -8.17 -13.06 27.23
C THR A 48 -7.77 -14.53 27.14
N ASP A 49 -6.48 -14.82 26.84
CA ASP A 49 -5.96 -16.15 26.53
C ASP A 49 -6.73 -16.81 25.36
N ASP A 50 -7.19 -15.99 24.42
CA ASP A 50 -7.98 -16.41 23.27
C ASP A 50 -7.11 -16.38 21.99
N LEU A 51 -6.89 -17.56 21.39
CA LEU A 51 -6.11 -17.72 20.17
C LEU A 51 -6.73 -16.96 18.98
N THR A 52 -8.05 -16.80 18.94
CA THR A 52 -8.73 -16.06 17.84
C THR A 52 -8.35 -14.58 17.82
N ALA A 53 -7.86 -14.04 18.94
CA ALA A 53 -7.32 -12.69 19.06
C ALA A 53 -5.82 -12.59 18.72
N SER A 54 -5.17 -13.69 18.31
CA SER A 54 -3.74 -13.77 17.99
C SER A 54 -3.52 -14.30 16.56
N ILE A 55 -2.28 -14.58 16.23
CA ILE A 55 -1.85 -15.28 15.01
C ILE A 55 -1.34 -16.65 15.40
N HIS A 56 -1.92 -17.71 14.81
CA HIS A 56 -1.49 -19.07 15.05
C HIS A 56 -0.18 -19.37 14.31
N TYR A 57 0.95 -19.18 14.97
CA TYR A 57 2.29 -19.37 14.38
C TYR A 57 2.52 -20.78 13.81
N GLY A 58 1.84 -21.81 14.31
CA GLY A 58 1.88 -23.16 13.75
C GLY A 58 1.27 -23.23 12.36
N GLU A 59 0.13 -22.55 12.13
CA GLU A 59 -0.50 -22.45 10.80
C GLU A 59 0.37 -21.61 9.85
N VAL A 60 0.94 -20.51 10.34
CA VAL A 60 1.87 -19.70 9.56
C VAL A 60 3.10 -20.51 9.15
N SER A 61 3.68 -21.30 10.04
CA SER A 61 4.84 -22.17 9.74
C SER A 61 4.50 -23.24 8.70
N ALA A 62 3.31 -23.85 8.81
CA ALA A 62 2.82 -24.80 7.82
C ALA A 62 2.63 -24.15 6.44
N PHE A 63 2.02 -22.97 6.42
CA PHE A 63 1.83 -22.17 5.19
C PHE A 63 3.17 -21.80 4.52
N ILE A 64 4.14 -21.31 5.28
CA ILE A 64 5.49 -20.99 4.77
C ILE A 64 6.11 -22.23 4.10
N THR A 65 6.01 -23.37 4.77
CA THR A 65 6.55 -24.62 4.27
C THR A 65 5.88 -25.05 2.96
N GLU A 66 4.56 -25.07 2.94
CA GLU A 66 3.77 -25.47 1.77
C GLU A 66 3.98 -24.49 0.59
N PHE A 67 3.99 -23.19 0.86
CA PHE A 67 4.20 -22.15 -0.14
C PHE A 67 5.54 -22.32 -0.87
N LEU A 68 6.63 -22.50 -0.12
CA LEU A 68 7.97 -22.68 -0.69
C LEU A 68 8.14 -24.03 -1.40
N GLN A 69 7.42 -25.06 -0.98
CA GLN A 69 7.45 -26.37 -1.64
C GLN A 69 6.64 -26.43 -2.92
N LYS A 70 5.52 -25.72 -3.00
CA LYS A 70 4.64 -25.69 -4.18
C LYS A 70 5.19 -24.82 -5.32
N ASN A 71 5.99 -23.81 -4.99
CA ASN A 71 6.49 -22.84 -5.95
C ASN A 71 7.98 -23.03 -6.17
N THR A 72 8.47 -22.73 -7.38
CA THR A 72 9.89 -22.72 -7.70
C THR A 72 10.28 -21.34 -8.22
N TYR A 73 11.23 -20.70 -7.53
CA TYR A 73 11.72 -19.37 -7.87
C TYR A 73 13.21 -19.44 -8.20
N GLN A 74 13.67 -18.65 -9.17
CA GLN A 74 15.09 -18.52 -9.49
C GLN A 74 15.84 -17.72 -8.43
N LEU A 75 15.19 -16.65 -7.91
CA LEU A 75 15.79 -15.70 -6.98
C LEU A 75 15.16 -15.82 -5.60
N LEU A 76 15.99 -15.73 -4.56
CA LEU A 76 15.51 -15.67 -3.17
C LEU A 76 14.68 -14.41 -2.92
N GLU A 77 15.03 -13.32 -3.60
CA GLU A 77 14.30 -12.05 -3.56
C GLU A 77 12.84 -12.25 -3.98
N ARG A 78 12.60 -12.98 -5.07
CA ARG A 78 11.24 -13.27 -5.54
C ARG A 78 10.50 -14.20 -4.57
N ALA A 79 11.17 -15.23 -4.07
CA ALA A 79 10.60 -16.13 -3.08
C ALA A 79 10.17 -15.40 -1.80
N ALA A 80 11.01 -14.47 -1.33
CA ALA A 80 10.73 -13.68 -0.13
C ALA A 80 9.57 -12.68 -0.37
N GLU A 81 9.53 -12.02 -1.53
CA GLU A 81 8.49 -11.07 -1.91
C GLU A 81 7.11 -11.71 -1.96
N GLU A 82 6.98 -12.77 -2.76
CA GLU A 82 5.73 -13.52 -2.92
C GLU A 82 5.25 -14.14 -1.61
N LEU A 83 6.16 -14.65 -0.79
CA LEU A 83 5.81 -15.21 0.51
C LEU A 83 5.32 -14.12 1.47
N ALA A 84 5.97 -12.94 1.48
CA ALA A 84 5.56 -11.84 2.34
C ALA A 84 4.17 -11.32 1.97
N GLU A 85 3.90 -11.12 0.67
CA GLU A 85 2.59 -10.73 0.17
C GLU A 85 1.52 -11.75 0.52
N ALA A 86 1.77 -13.03 0.25
CA ALA A 86 0.83 -14.11 0.55
C ALA A 86 0.48 -14.18 2.05
N LEU A 87 1.45 -14.01 2.94
CA LEU A 87 1.22 -13.99 4.38
C LEU A 87 0.42 -12.76 4.85
N LEU A 88 0.67 -11.58 4.26
CA LEU A 88 -0.06 -10.35 4.57
C LEU A 88 -1.52 -10.41 4.09
N LEU A 89 -1.78 -11.11 2.99
CA LEU A 89 -3.12 -11.30 2.45
C LEU A 89 -3.92 -12.37 3.20
N GLU A 90 -3.27 -13.44 3.67
CA GLU A 90 -3.93 -14.54 4.38
C GLU A 90 -4.29 -14.17 5.82
N TRP A 91 -3.44 -13.38 6.51
CA TRP A 91 -3.64 -12.99 7.91
C TRP A 91 -3.86 -11.49 8.08
N ASP A 92 -5.09 -11.04 8.11
CA ASP A 92 -5.49 -9.63 8.30
C ASP A 92 -4.88 -8.96 9.54
N ARG A 93 -4.47 -9.78 10.55
CA ARG A 93 -3.84 -9.29 11.78
C ARG A 93 -2.36 -8.96 11.63
N ILE A 94 -1.72 -9.40 10.54
CA ILE A 94 -0.34 -9.04 10.24
C ILE A 94 -0.34 -7.65 9.60
N GLU A 95 0.19 -6.68 10.33
CA GLU A 95 0.33 -5.30 9.82
C GLU A 95 1.61 -5.11 9.02
N LYS A 96 2.66 -5.81 9.42
CA LYS A 96 3.98 -5.81 8.80
C LYS A 96 4.65 -7.15 9.03
N ILE A 97 5.51 -7.56 8.11
CA ILE A 97 6.30 -8.78 8.22
C ILE A 97 7.75 -8.53 7.84
N SER A 98 8.67 -9.16 8.56
CA SER A 98 10.08 -9.29 8.16
C SER A 98 10.35 -10.76 7.86
N ILE A 99 10.82 -11.08 6.66
CA ILE A 99 11.16 -12.43 6.23
C ILE A 99 12.64 -12.49 5.89
N GLU A 100 13.34 -13.48 6.42
CA GLU A 100 14.69 -13.85 5.99
C GLU A 100 14.68 -15.28 5.45
N ILE A 101 15.10 -15.46 4.20
CA ILE A 101 15.32 -16.78 3.58
C ILE A 101 16.81 -17.00 3.45
N LYS A 102 17.33 -18.00 4.17
CA LYS A 102 18.75 -18.41 4.14
C LYS A 102 18.90 -19.63 3.25
N LYS A 103 19.99 -19.68 2.49
CA LYS A 103 20.38 -20.76 1.61
C LYS A 103 21.77 -21.30 2.01
N PRO A 104 21.83 -22.21 3.01
CA PRO A 104 23.10 -22.70 3.57
C PRO A 104 23.98 -23.43 2.54
N TRP A 105 23.37 -24.09 1.56
CA TRP A 105 24.05 -24.86 0.54
C TRP A 105 24.09 -24.13 -0.82
N ALA A 106 24.16 -22.79 -0.78
CA ALA A 106 24.29 -22.02 -2.00
C ALA A 106 25.55 -22.43 -2.82
N PRO A 107 25.42 -22.73 -4.12
CA PRO A 107 26.52 -23.27 -4.93
C PRO A 107 27.54 -22.20 -5.35
N VAL A 108 28.05 -21.43 -4.38
CA VAL A 108 28.97 -20.30 -4.58
C VAL A 108 30.42 -20.76 -4.82
N ARG A 109 30.75 -22.03 -4.46
CA ARG A 109 32.11 -22.62 -4.55
C ARG A 109 33.18 -21.89 -3.73
N LEU A 110 32.75 -21.17 -2.69
CA LEU A 110 33.61 -20.50 -1.72
C LEU A 110 33.17 -20.86 -0.31
N PRO A 111 34.09 -20.91 0.69
CA PRO A 111 33.71 -21.20 2.07
C PRO A 111 32.89 -20.04 2.63
N LEU A 112 31.62 -20.31 2.94
CA LEU A 112 30.70 -19.38 3.59
C LEU A 112 29.71 -20.16 4.46
N LYS A 113 29.10 -19.50 5.43
CA LYS A 113 28.09 -20.11 6.32
C LYS A 113 26.75 -20.22 5.60
N THR A 114 26.30 -19.18 4.94
CA THR A 114 25.02 -19.10 4.23
C THR A 114 24.98 -17.87 3.35
N VAL A 115 24.10 -17.87 2.36
CA VAL A 115 23.61 -16.65 1.69
C VAL A 115 22.20 -16.42 2.19
N SER A 116 21.77 -15.18 2.39
CA SER A 116 20.40 -14.85 2.74
C SER A 116 19.89 -13.60 2.10
N VAL A 117 18.57 -13.55 1.92
CA VAL A 117 17.82 -12.33 1.57
C VAL A 117 16.88 -12.06 2.72
N LYS A 118 16.87 -10.81 3.20
CA LYS A 118 15.96 -10.33 4.23
C LYS A 118 15.20 -9.13 3.70
N ILE A 119 13.87 -9.18 3.80
CA ILE A 119 12.97 -8.08 3.40
C ILE A 119 12.00 -7.74 4.52
N GLU A 120 11.44 -6.54 4.44
CA GLU A 120 10.30 -6.12 5.25
C GLU A 120 9.20 -5.62 4.33
N ARG A 121 7.96 -6.07 4.55
CA ARG A 121 6.74 -5.65 3.83
C ARG A 121 5.63 -5.40 4.83
N GLY A 122 4.67 -4.57 4.44
CA GLY A 122 3.55 -4.27 5.33
C GLY A 122 2.50 -3.42 4.64
N TRP A 123 1.40 -3.24 5.33
CA TRP A 123 0.33 -2.39 4.88
C TRP A 123 0.69 -0.91 5.05
N HIS A 124 0.36 -0.14 4.04
CA HIS A 124 0.51 1.30 3.98
C HIS A 124 -0.86 1.98 3.95
N THR A 125 -0.92 3.23 4.36
CA THR A 125 -2.11 4.07 4.27
C THR A 125 -1.89 5.18 3.26
N ALA A 126 -2.66 5.16 2.18
CA ALA A 126 -2.68 6.25 1.21
C ALA A 126 -4.00 7.04 1.28
N TYR A 127 -3.95 8.33 0.96
CA TYR A 127 -5.13 9.18 0.75
C TYR A 127 -5.13 9.62 -0.70
N ILE A 128 -6.23 9.33 -1.40
CA ILE A 128 -6.37 9.56 -2.83
C ILE A 128 -7.48 10.60 -3.04
N ALA A 129 -7.16 11.69 -3.73
CA ALA A 129 -8.18 12.60 -4.23
C ALA A 129 -8.78 12.05 -5.52
N LEU A 130 -10.09 12.21 -5.68
CA LEU A 130 -10.84 11.85 -6.86
C LEU A 130 -11.49 13.10 -7.44
N GLY A 131 -11.46 13.24 -8.77
CA GLY A 131 -12.09 14.34 -9.47
C GLY A 131 -12.64 13.93 -10.84
N SER A 132 -13.77 14.51 -11.24
CA SER A 132 -14.38 14.31 -12.56
C SER A 132 -15.25 15.50 -12.92
N ASN A 133 -15.29 15.90 -14.21
CA ASN A 133 -16.22 16.93 -14.70
C ASN A 133 -16.73 16.68 -16.13
N ILE A 134 -16.51 15.47 -16.67
CA ILE A 134 -17.04 15.10 -18.00
C ILE A 134 -17.93 13.85 -17.84
N GLY A 135 -19.09 13.87 -18.48
CA GLY A 135 -20.01 12.74 -18.52
C GLY A 135 -20.69 12.50 -17.17
N ASP A 136 -20.89 11.25 -16.81
CA ASP A 136 -21.45 10.86 -15.51
C ASP A 136 -20.33 10.82 -14.46
N SER A 137 -20.01 11.99 -13.91
CA SER A 137 -18.92 12.16 -12.92
C SER A 137 -19.08 11.21 -11.72
N LYS A 138 -20.32 11.04 -11.20
CA LYS A 138 -20.56 10.16 -10.06
C LYS A 138 -20.25 8.71 -10.42
N MET A 139 -20.67 8.25 -11.57
CA MET A 139 -20.38 6.90 -12.06
C MET A 139 -18.87 6.67 -12.17
N TYR A 140 -18.12 7.64 -12.70
CA TYR A 140 -16.65 7.51 -12.82
C TYR A 140 -15.97 7.42 -11.46
N LEU A 141 -16.37 8.24 -10.48
CA LEU A 141 -15.81 8.19 -9.12
C LEU A 141 -16.15 6.87 -8.43
N ASP A 142 -17.42 6.43 -8.49
CA ASP A 142 -17.86 5.16 -7.89
C ASP A 142 -17.13 3.95 -8.51
N ASN A 143 -16.93 3.96 -9.83
CA ASN A 143 -16.17 2.92 -10.52
C ASN A 143 -14.69 2.92 -10.14
N ALA A 144 -14.08 4.09 -9.93
CA ALA A 144 -12.69 4.18 -9.46
C ALA A 144 -12.54 3.62 -8.03
N VAL A 145 -13.45 3.97 -7.12
CA VAL A 145 -13.50 3.41 -5.76
C VAL A 145 -13.63 1.89 -5.81
N LYS A 146 -14.53 1.38 -6.66
CA LYS A 146 -14.73 -0.06 -6.84
C LYS A 146 -13.47 -0.73 -7.39
N ALA A 147 -12.85 -0.18 -8.44
CA ALA A 147 -11.63 -0.73 -9.06
C ALA A 147 -10.47 -0.80 -8.05
N LEU A 148 -10.29 0.23 -7.21
CA LEU A 148 -9.28 0.22 -6.15
C LEU A 148 -9.56 -0.83 -5.07
N ASN A 149 -10.82 -1.05 -4.73
CA ASN A 149 -11.21 -2.06 -3.74
C ASN A 149 -11.19 -3.49 -4.28
N GLU A 150 -11.17 -3.67 -5.60
CA GLU A 150 -11.05 -4.98 -6.26
C GLU A 150 -9.57 -5.41 -6.45
N LEU A 151 -8.60 -4.53 -6.20
CA LEU A 151 -7.19 -4.90 -6.17
C LEU A 151 -6.92 -5.83 -4.97
N PRO A 152 -6.35 -7.04 -5.18
CA PRO A 152 -6.09 -7.99 -4.08
C PRO A 152 -5.21 -7.39 -2.97
N THR A 153 -4.29 -6.49 -3.36
CA THR A 153 -3.30 -5.84 -2.49
C THR A 153 -3.79 -4.53 -1.89
N SER A 154 -5.09 -4.20 -2.04
CA SER A 154 -5.63 -2.92 -1.57
C SER A 154 -7.03 -3.07 -1.02
N LYS A 155 -7.39 -2.19 -0.09
CA LYS A 155 -8.71 -2.12 0.53
C LYS A 155 -9.09 -0.66 0.78
N VAL A 156 -10.21 -0.23 0.21
CA VAL A 156 -10.78 1.08 0.53
C VAL A 156 -11.39 1.04 1.93
N GLU A 157 -10.88 1.85 2.86
CA GLU A 157 -11.35 1.88 4.24
C GLU A 157 -12.48 2.88 4.45
N VAL A 158 -12.39 4.03 3.79
CA VAL A 158 -13.40 5.10 3.90
C VAL A 158 -13.39 5.96 2.64
N VAL A 159 -14.54 6.47 2.25
CA VAL A 159 -14.73 7.44 1.15
C VAL A 159 -15.50 8.63 1.73
N SER A 160 -15.09 9.86 1.39
CA SER A 160 -15.83 11.06 1.75
C SER A 160 -17.13 11.21 0.97
N GLU A 161 -18.03 12.08 1.42
CA GLU A 161 -19.09 12.60 0.55
C GLU A 161 -18.46 13.31 -0.66
N TYR A 162 -19.17 13.28 -1.79
CA TYR A 162 -18.71 13.98 -2.99
C TYR A 162 -19.16 15.44 -2.97
N LEU A 163 -18.23 16.34 -3.30
CA LEU A 163 -18.42 17.78 -3.30
C LEU A 163 -18.41 18.33 -4.72
N VAL A 164 -19.44 19.09 -5.09
CA VAL A 164 -19.46 19.84 -6.36
C VAL A 164 -18.72 21.17 -6.16
N THR A 165 -17.76 21.45 -7.03
CA THR A 165 -16.97 22.69 -6.97
C THR A 165 -16.79 23.30 -8.35
N PRO A 166 -16.72 24.65 -8.45
CA PRO A 166 -16.35 25.31 -9.70
C PRO A 166 -14.92 24.89 -10.13
N PRO A 167 -14.63 24.95 -11.44
CA PRO A 167 -13.32 24.60 -11.95
C PRO A 167 -12.23 25.54 -11.43
N TYR A 168 -11.07 24.97 -11.09
CA TYR A 168 -9.88 25.70 -10.63
C TYR A 168 -8.94 25.96 -11.82
N GLY A 169 -8.53 27.21 -12.04
CA GLY A 169 -7.63 27.62 -13.12
C GLY A 169 -8.37 27.96 -14.41
N VAL A 170 -8.61 27.00 -15.31
CA VAL A 170 -9.41 27.20 -16.53
C VAL A 170 -10.90 27.15 -16.17
N THR A 171 -11.62 28.26 -16.29
CA THR A 171 -13.00 28.38 -15.81
C THR A 171 -14.07 28.06 -16.86
N ASP A 172 -13.71 27.97 -18.15
CA ASP A 172 -14.64 27.65 -19.27
C ASP A 172 -14.77 26.09 -19.38
N GLN A 173 -15.32 25.48 -18.33
CA GLN A 173 -15.58 24.04 -18.26
C GLN A 173 -16.64 23.73 -17.18
N PRO A 174 -17.29 22.55 -17.22
CA PRO A 174 -18.27 22.16 -16.20
C PRO A 174 -17.66 22.10 -14.78
N ASP A 175 -18.54 22.21 -13.78
CA ASP A 175 -18.19 21.99 -12.38
C ASP A 175 -17.62 20.58 -12.17
N PHE A 176 -16.69 20.48 -11.24
CA PHE A 176 -16.11 19.20 -10.83
C PHE A 176 -16.90 18.54 -9.72
N LEU A 177 -17.02 17.24 -9.77
CA LEU A 177 -17.35 16.40 -8.64
C LEU A 177 -16.04 15.90 -8.04
N ASN A 178 -15.76 16.26 -6.78
CA ASN A 178 -14.53 15.90 -6.08
C ASN A 178 -14.82 15.05 -4.85
N GLY A 179 -13.85 14.22 -4.46
CA GLY A 179 -13.90 13.42 -3.25
C GLY A 179 -12.51 13.02 -2.79
N CYS A 180 -12.45 12.32 -1.66
CA CYS A 180 -11.24 11.74 -1.14
C CYS A 180 -11.54 10.35 -0.58
N LEU A 181 -10.60 9.42 -0.72
CA LEU A 181 -10.68 8.12 -0.07
C LEU A 181 -9.41 7.81 0.73
N LYS A 182 -9.57 6.95 1.73
CA LYS A 182 -8.48 6.33 2.47
C LYS A 182 -8.33 4.89 1.99
N LEU A 183 -7.14 4.57 1.52
CA LEU A 183 -6.75 3.25 1.00
C LEU A 183 -5.73 2.60 1.93
N ARG A 184 -5.97 1.37 2.32
CA ARG A 184 -4.96 0.48 2.90
C ARG A 184 -4.39 -0.38 1.77
N THR A 185 -3.07 -0.38 1.56
CA THR A 185 -2.46 -1.03 0.38
C THR A 185 -1.09 -1.63 0.69
N LEU A 186 -0.71 -2.69 -0.04
CA LEU A 186 0.64 -3.25 -0.07
C LEU A 186 1.48 -2.63 -1.20
N LEU A 187 0.86 -1.91 -2.13
CA LEU A 187 1.54 -1.30 -3.27
C LEU A 187 2.44 -0.15 -2.80
N TYR A 188 3.67 -0.14 -3.29
CA TYR A 188 4.58 1.00 -3.11
C TYR A 188 4.10 2.23 -3.90
N PRO A 189 4.59 3.45 -3.60
CA PRO A 189 4.08 4.68 -4.20
C PRO A 189 4.01 4.67 -5.72
N TYR A 190 5.03 4.16 -6.41
CA TYR A 190 5.04 4.08 -7.87
C TYR A 190 4.15 2.97 -8.43
N GLU A 191 3.98 1.87 -7.72
CA GLU A 191 3.05 0.81 -8.09
C GLU A 191 1.60 1.31 -7.95
N LEU A 192 1.31 2.01 -6.85
CA LEU A 192 0.01 2.65 -6.66
C LEU A 192 -0.25 3.69 -7.75
N LEU A 193 0.72 4.56 -8.08
CA LEU A 193 0.59 5.52 -9.17
C LEU A 193 0.30 4.84 -10.52
N ALA A 194 0.96 3.71 -10.80
CA ALA A 194 0.72 2.93 -12.02
C ALA A 194 -0.72 2.40 -12.08
N GLU A 195 -1.26 1.88 -10.95
CA GLU A 195 -2.65 1.43 -10.86
C GLU A 195 -3.65 2.58 -10.99
N LEU A 196 -3.41 3.73 -10.37
CA LEU A 196 -4.24 4.93 -10.54
C LEU A 196 -4.30 5.36 -12.01
N ASN A 197 -3.14 5.44 -12.68
CA ASN A 197 -3.06 5.77 -14.11
C ASN A 197 -3.78 4.73 -14.99
N ARG A 198 -3.72 3.45 -14.64
CA ARG A 198 -4.48 2.39 -15.35
C ARG A 198 -5.98 2.61 -15.24
N ILE A 199 -6.49 2.88 -14.02
CA ILE A 199 -7.90 3.14 -13.76
C ILE A 199 -8.39 4.38 -14.50
N GLU A 200 -7.61 5.47 -14.50
CA GLU A 200 -7.90 6.68 -15.26
C GLU A 200 -8.00 6.41 -16.78
N LYS A 201 -7.05 5.65 -17.32
CA LYS A 201 -7.03 5.28 -18.73
C LYS A 201 -8.25 4.43 -19.11
N GLU A 202 -8.65 3.50 -18.26
CA GLU A 202 -9.85 2.68 -18.46
C GLU A 202 -11.14 3.51 -18.40
N ALA A 203 -11.15 4.60 -17.62
CA ALA A 203 -12.23 5.60 -17.61
C ALA A 203 -12.23 6.52 -18.82
N GLY A 204 -11.36 6.28 -19.82
CA GLY A 204 -11.28 7.07 -21.06
C GLY A 204 -10.59 8.42 -20.89
N ARG A 205 -9.72 8.58 -19.90
CA ARG A 205 -8.95 9.81 -19.73
C ARG A 205 -7.97 9.99 -20.88
N GLU A 206 -8.11 11.10 -21.61
CA GLU A 206 -7.13 11.60 -22.59
C GLU A 206 -6.51 12.92 -22.07
N ARG A 207 -5.19 12.98 -21.95
CA ARG A 207 -4.45 14.18 -21.53
C ARG A 207 -4.23 15.12 -22.73
N ILE A 208 -5.26 15.90 -23.11
CA ILE A 208 -5.19 16.81 -24.26
C ILE A 208 -4.73 18.21 -23.82
N ILE A 209 -5.19 18.72 -22.68
CA ILE A 209 -4.91 20.07 -22.18
C ILE A 209 -4.55 20.01 -20.70
N HIS A 210 -3.49 20.74 -20.30
CA HIS A 210 -3.13 20.90 -18.89
C HIS A 210 -4.24 21.68 -18.15
N TRP A 211 -4.79 21.08 -17.05
CA TRP A 211 -5.97 21.56 -16.30
C TRP A 211 -7.28 21.58 -17.12
N GLY A 212 -7.34 20.86 -18.22
CA GLY A 212 -8.56 20.68 -18.99
C GLY A 212 -9.58 19.77 -18.33
N PRO A 213 -10.79 19.67 -18.94
CA PRO A 213 -11.83 18.79 -18.49
C PRO A 213 -11.37 17.31 -18.57
N ARG A 214 -11.82 16.48 -17.61
CA ARG A 214 -11.40 15.08 -17.50
C ARG A 214 -12.51 14.16 -16.99
N THR A 215 -12.54 12.94 -17.53
CA THR A 215 -13.47 11.89 -17.09
C THR A 215 -13.17 11.44 -15.68
N LEU A 216 -11.89 11.27 -15.35
CA LEU A 216 -11.41 10.85 -14.02
C LEU A 216 -10.01 11.41 -13.77
N ASP A 217 -9.76 11.85 -12.52
CA ASP A 217 -8.47 12.30 -12.00
C ASP A 217 -8.23 11.67 -10.63
N LEU A 218 -7.10 11.00 -10.45
CA LEU A 218 -6.74 10.30 -9.23
C LEU A 218 -5.34 10.74 -8.77
N ASP A 219 -5.26 11.50 -7.68
CA ASP A 219 -4.00 12.02 -7.14
C ASP A 219 -3.68 11.42 -5.77
N ILE A 220 -2.44 10.95 -5.55
CA ILE A 220 -1.93 10.54 -4.24
C ILE A 220 -1.68 11.80 -3.40
N ILE A 221 -2.50 12.03 -2.38
CA ILE A 221 -2.37 13.19 -1.49
C ILE A 221 -1.37 12.92 -0.38
N PHE A 222 -1.51 11.78 0.31
CA PHE A 222 -0.59 11.28 1.31
C PHE A 222 -0.33 9.80 1.11
N TYR A 223 0.84 9.37 1.53
CA TYR A 223 1.21 7.96 1.65
C TYR A 223 2.00 7.79 2.95
N ASP A 224 1.42 7.20 3.97
CA ASP A 224 1.92 7.20 5.36
C ASP A 224 2.38 8.62 5.80
N ASP A 225 3.62 8.73 6.28
CA ASP A 225 4.30 10.00 6.56
C ASP A 225 5.45 10.25 5.58
N LEU A 226 5.39 9.60 4.38
CA LEU A 226 6.43 9.69 3.35
C LEU A 226 6.53 11.13 2.83
N VAL A 227 7.77 11.57 2.65
CA VAL A 227 8.13 12.75 1.85
C VAL A 227 8.94 12.26 0.67
N LEU A 228 8.41 12.44 -0.53
CA LEU A 228 9.01 12.08 -1.81
C LEU A 228 8.93 13.26 -2.75
N GLU A 229 10.06 13.67 -3.32
CA GLU A 229 10.14 14.77 -4.29
C GLU A 229 10.91 14.27 -5.51
N GLU A 230 10.16 13.73 -6.48
CA GLU A 230 10.70 13.22 -7.74
C GLU A 230 9.92 13.82 -8.93
N ALA A 231 10.46 13.67 -10.15
CA ALA A 231 9.91 14.32 -11.34
C ALA A 231 8.45 13.94 -11.63
N ASP A 232 8.10 12.67 -11.41
CA ASP A 232 6.81 12.10 -11.78
C ASP A 232 5.88 11.89 -10.58
N LEU A 233 6.39 12.02 -9.34
CA LEU A 233 5.62 11.80 -8.12
C LEU A 233 6.12 12.63 -6.95
N CYS A 234 5.24 13.49 -6.43
CA CYS A 234 5.49 14.24 -5.20
C CYS A 234 4.49 13.86 -4.12
N ILE A 235 4.98 13.46 -2.96
CA ILE A 235 4.19 13.12 -1.77
C ILE A 235 4.76 13.89 -0.56
N PRO A 236 3.96 14.65 0.16
CA PRO A 236 2.55 15.01 -0.08
C PRO A 236 2.35 15.77 -1.39
N HIS A 237 1.14 15.67 -1.96
CA HIS A 237 0.83 16.38 -3.19
C HIS A 237 1.09 17.88 -3.05
N VAL A 238 1.91 18.46 -3.91
CA VAL A 238 2.47 19.83 -3.78
C VAL A 238 1.43 20.93 -3.61
N GLU A 239 0.28 20.82 -4.28
CA GLU A 239 -0.77 21.85 -4.30
C GLU A 239 -1.91 21.59 -3.29
N MET A 240 -1.90 20.47 -2.54
CA MET A 240 -3.03 20.07 -1.70
C MET A 240 -3.45 21.14 -0.70
N HIS A 241 -2.49 21.85 -0.12
CA HIS A 241 -2.71 22.87 0.91
C HIS A 241 -3.33 24.19 0.37
N LYS A 242 -3.45 24.34 -0.96
CA LYS A 242 -4.06 25.47 -1.64
C LYS A 242 -5.41 25.12 -2.25
N ARG A 243 -5.82 23.84 -2.22
CA ARG A 243 -6.98 23.32 -2.92
C ARG A 243 -8.07 22.94 -1.94
N LYS A 244 -9.09 23.78 -1.81
CA LYS A 244 -10.22 23.57 -0.93
C LYS A 244 -10.99 22.30 -1.30
N PHE A 245 -11.16 22.03 -2.60
CA PHE A 245 -11.81 20.84 -3.11
C PHE A 245 -11.06 19.51 -2.80
N VAL A 246 -9.80 19.59 -2.33
CA VAL A 246 -9.03 18.47 -1.79
C VAL A 246 -9.13 18.45 -0.25
N LEU A 247 -8.95 19.61 0.41
CA LEU A 247 -8.88 19.67 1.87
C LEU A 247 -10.25 19.43 2.54
N GLU A 248 -11.37 19.83 1.93
CA GLU A 248 -12.71 19.60 2.50
C GLU A 248 -13.05 18.10 2.55
N PRO A 249 -13.03 17.33 1.45
CA PRO A 249 -13.27 15.90 1.51
C PRO A 249 -12.24 15.13 2.35
N LEU A 250 -10.98 15.54 2.31
CA LEU A 250 -9.94 14.94 3.14
C LEU A 250 -10.17 15.23 4.62
N GLY A 251 -10.63 16.45 4.96
CA GLY A 251 -10.97 16.87 6.32
C GLY A 251 -12.12 16.08 6.93
N GLU A 252 -13.06 15.61 6.12
CA GLU A 252 -14.14 14.73 6.56
C GLU A 252 -13.61 13.37 7.06
N ILE A 253 -12.71 12.75 6.30
CA ILE A 253 -12.25 11.37 6.59
C ILE A 253 -10.95 11.32 7.42
N ALA A 254 -10.16 12.41 7.45
CA ALA A 254 -8.87 12.45 8.11
C ALA A 254 -8.50 13.83 8.69
N PRO A 255 -9.35 14.47 9.53
CA PRO A 255 -9.15 15.84 10.00
C PRO A 255 -7.85 16.06 10.75
N TYR A 256 -7.35 15.03 11.43
CA TYR A 256 -6.14 15.08 12.27
C TYR A 256 -4.89 14.52 11.59
N LYS A 257 -4.97 14.04 10.33
CA LYS A 257 -3.79 13.65 9.58
C LYS A 257 -2.87 14.86 9.44
N ARG A 258 -1.59 14.69 9.84
CA ARG A 258 -0.60 15.76 9.76
C ARG A 258 0.15 15.70 8.44
N HIS A 259 0.34 16.86 7.85
CA HIS A 259 1.21 17.05 6.72
C HIS A 259 2.68 16.88 7.17
N PRO A 260 3.44 15.91 6.64
CA PRO A 260 4.75 15.53 7.19
C PRO A 260 5.79 16.66 7.12
N ILE A 261 5.67 17.61 6.18
CA ILE A 261 6.60 18.72 6.04
C ILE A 261 6.21 19.89 6.96
N SER A 262 4.94 20.34 6.91
CA SER A 262 4.51 21.52 7.68
C SER A 262 4.13 21.22 9.14
N GLY A 263 3.86 19.93 9.45
CA GLY A 263 3.36 19.50 10.76
C GLY A 263 1.91 19.86 11.05
N LYS A 264 1.24 20.63 10.16
CA LYS A 264 -0.15 21.05 10.30
C LYS A 264 -1.10 19.88 10.02
N SER A 265 -2.18 19.79 10.77
CA SER A 265 -3.27 18.87 10.47
C SER A 265 -4.10 19.36 9.28
N VAL A 266 -4.88 18.46 8.69
CA VAL A 266 -5.79 18.80 7.58
C VAL A 266 -6.80 19.87 8.01
N CYS A 267 -7.37 19.77 9.21
CA CYS A 267 -8.30 20.79 9.69
C CYS A 267 -7.62 22.15 9.93
N GLU A 268 -6.38 22.21 10.43
CA GLU A 268 -5.61 23.45 10.56
C GLU A 268 -5.35 24.10 9.20
N MET A 269 -4.96 23.31 8.19
CA MET A 269 -4.77 23.80 6.82
C MET A 269 -6.06 24.33 6.20
N LEU A 270 -7.20 23.66 6.42
CA LEU A 270 -8.51 24.08 5.93
C LEU A 270 -8.97 25.41 6.55
N VAL A 271 -8.76 25.59 7.86
CA VAL A 271 -9.05 26.87 8.55
C VAL A 271 -8.22 28.00 7.96
N GLU A 272 -6.90 27.81 7.81
CA GLU A 272 -6.02 28.82 7.23
C GLU A 272 -6.39 29.19 5.78
N LEU A 273 -6.84 28.21 4.99
CA LEU A 273 -7.27 28.46 3.61
C LEU A 273 -8.57 29.30 3.59
N ASN A 274 -9.53 28.97 4.45
CA ASN A 274 -10.79 29.72 4.57
C ASN A 274 -10.59 31.16 5.08
N GLU A 275 -9.56 31.42 5.89
CA GLU A 275 -9.22 32.77 6.36
C GLU A 275 -8.59 33.65 5.27
N LYS A 276 -7.87 33.05 4.32
CA LYS A 276 -7.25 33.75 3.20
C LYS A 276 -8.23 34.12 2.08
N GLU A 277 -9.37 33.45 2.01
CA GLU A 277 -10.42 33.71 1.01
C GLU A 277 -11.45 34.76 1.48
N LYS A 278 -11.36 35.22 2.73
CA LYS A 278 -12.18 36.33 3.30
C LYS A 278 -11.52 37.68 3.08
#